data_3076cd4f47c90533b7babf7aba257f5c
#
_entry.id   3076cd4f47c90533b7babf7aba257f5c
#
_cell.length_a   1.000
_cell.length_b   1.000
_cell.length_c   1.000
_cell.angle_alpha   90.00
_cell.angle_beta   90.00
_cell.angle_gamma   90.00
#
_symmetry.space_group_name_H-M   'P 1'
#
loop_
_entity.id
_entity.type
_entity.pdbx_description
1 polymer ?
#
loop_
_entity_poly.entity_id
_entity_poly.type
_entity_poly.pdbx_seq_one_letter_code
_entity_poly.pdbx_strand_id
1 'polypeptide(L)'
;MTPVIQTEIAFKPCDLLNTRYEGWLADRLEINVEKRLLKLDLDMILEPFVNRPGKQWWAGEHVGKYLHAATHAWRFTQDERLASDMKSVVKRLIDTQLSNGYLGTYKESDQFRQGDGLNWDGPVWDVWTHKYNLIGLLSYYKTMRYEP
;
A
#
# COMPACT_ATOMS: atom_id res chain seq x y z
N MET A 1 14.87 38.47 -7.42
CA MET A 1 14.71 37.02 -7.67
C MET A 1 15.64 36.31 -6.72
N THR A 2 15.10 35.57 -5.75
CA THR A 2 15.91 34.76 -4.83
C THR A 2 16.39 33.52 -5.60
N PRO A 3 17.68 33.18 -5.60
CA PRO A 3 18.18 32.01 -6.31
C PRO A 3 17.55 30.76 -5.70
N VAL A 4 16.92 29.93 -6.53
CA VAL A 4 16.48 28.59 -6.13
C VAL A 4 17.74 27.75 -5.96
N ILE A 5 18.09 27.42 -4.73
CA ILE A 5 19.19 26.49 -4.44
C ILE A 5 18.69 25.11 -4.84
N GLN A 6 19.15 24.61 -6.00
CA GLN A 6 19.02 23.20 -6.34
C GLN A 6 20.02 22.42 -5.50
N THR A 7 19.56 21.78 -4.46
CA THR A 7 20.35 20.79 -3.72
C THR A 7 20.34 19.48 -4.51
N GLU A 8 21.47 19.08 -5.05
CA GLU A 8 21.61 17.72 -5.58
C GLU A 8 21.54 16.72 -4.44
N ILE A 9 20.74 15.67 -4.63
CA ILE A 9 20.69 14.56 -3.69
C ILE A 9 22.00 13.79 -3.81
N ALA A 10 22.88 13.93 -2.80
CA ALA A 10 24.20 13.30 -2.77
C ALA A 10 24.13 11.76 -2.62
N PHE A 11 23.03 11.24 -2.04
CA PHE A 11 22.82 9.81 -1.83
C PHE A 11 21.65 9.32 -2.67
N LYS A 12 21.86 8.25 -3.42
CA LYS A 12 20.79 7.55 -4.14
C LYS A 12 20.42 6.28 -3.36
N PRO A 13 19.12 5.90 -3.30
CA PRO A 13 18.75 4.59 -2.78
C PRO A 13 19.48 3.48 -3.52
N CYS A 14 19.95 2.46 -2.79
CA CYS A 14 20.54 1.28 -3.43
C CYS A 14 19.46 0.49 -4.21
N ASP A 15 19.88 -0.20 -5.25
CA ASP A 15 19.02 -1.10 -5.98
C ASP A 15 18.84 -2.41 -5.19
N LEU A 16 17.68 -2.57 -4.57
CA LEU A 16 17.38 -3.73 -3.73
C LEU A 16 17.31 -5.05 -4.53
N LEU A 17 17.05 -5.00 -5.84
CA LEU A 17 17.03 -6.20 -6.69
C LEU A 17 18.42 -6.81 -6.85
N ASN A 18 19.45 -5.98 -6.78
CA ASN A 18 20.85 -6.39 -6.91
C ASN A 18 21.63 -6.35 -5.58
N THR A 19 20.92 -6.14 -4.46
CA THR A 19 21.54 -6.06 -3.14
C THR A 19 21.17 -7.32 -2.34
N ARG A 20 22.18 -8.00 -1.81
CA ARG A 20 22.01 -9.12 -0.88
C ARG A 20 22.41 -8.69 0.52
N TYR A 21 21.59 -9.08 1.49
CA TYR A 21 21.92 -9.01 2.90
C TYR A 21 22.14 -10.41 3.44
N GLU A 22 23.02 -10.54 4.41
CA GLU A 22 23.31 -11.80 5.08
C GLU A 22 23.21 -11.62 6.59
N GLY A 23 23.12 -12.75 7.32
CA GLY A 23 23.06 -12.77 8.76
C GLY A 23 21.76 -12.19 9.30
N TRP A 24 21.84 -11.63 10.50
CA TRP A 24 20.68 -11.20 11.28
C TRP A 24 19.65 -10.33 10.54
N LEU A 25 20.08 -9.44 9.67
CA LEU A 25 19.17 -8.56 8.93
C LEU A 25 18.37 -9.35 7.89
N ALA A 26 19.02 -10.26 7.15
CA ALA A 26 18.35 -11.16 6.21
C ALA A 26 17.32 -12.02 6.93
N ASP A 27 17.69 -12.64 8.05
CA ASP A 27 16.79 -13.47 8.86
C ASP A 27 15.54 -12.70 9.29
N ARG A 28 15.68 -11.42 9.66
CA ARG A 28 14.53 -10.57 10.06
C ARG A 28 13.61 -10.24 8.87
N LEU A 29 14.16 -10.03 7.67
CA LEU A 29 13.38 -9.82 6.48
C LEU A 29 12.61 -11.09 6.07
N GLU A 30 13.26 -12.24 6.12
CA GLU A 30 12.61 -13.53 5.86
C GLU A 30 11.50 -13.84 6.86
N ILE A 31 11.75 -13.64 8.16
CA ILE A 31 10.73 -13.80 9.20
C ILE A 31 9.54 -12.87 8.94
N ASN A 32 9.77 -11.61 8.54
CA ASN A 32 8.69 -10.69 8.22
C ASN A 32 7.83 -11.20 7.04
N VAL A 33 8.45 -11.75 6.00
CA VAL A 33 7.71 -12.35 4.88
C VAL A 33 6.93 -13.57 5.34
N GLU A 34 7.59 -14.56 5.96
CA GLU A 34 6.99 -15.85 6.31
C GLU A 34 5.95 -15.77 7.44
N LYS A 35 6.16 -14.91 8.42
CA LYS A 35 5.32 -14.87 9.62
C LYS A 35 4.31 -13.73 9.65
N ARG A 36 4.44 -12.78 8.74
CA ARG A 36 3.54 -11.62 8.69
C ARG A 36 2.91 -11.44 7.31
N LEU A 37 3.69 -11.18 6.26
CA LEU A 37 3.13 -10.81 4.96
C LEU A 37 2.34 -11.96 4.32
N LEU A 38 2.91 -13.18 4.31
CA LEU A 38 2.25 -14.39 3.78
C LEU A 38 1.20 -15.00 4.73
N LYS A 39 1.05 -14.47 5.94
CA LYS A 39 0.05 -14.92 6.92
C LYS A 39 -1.08 -13.92 7.13
N LEU A 40 -1.00 -12.76 6.48
CA LEU A 40 -2.06 -11.78 6.56
C LEU A 40 -3.32 -12.31 5.87
N ASP A 41 -4.45 -12.16 6.52
CA ASP A 41 -5.75 -12.42 5.92
C ASP A 41 -6.07 -11.31 4.90
N LEU A 42 -5.87 -11.64 3.60
CA LEU A 42 -6.09 -10.71 2.51
C LEU A 42 -7.57 -10.40 2.29
N ASP A 43 -8.45 -11.31 2.66
CA ASP A 43 -9.90 -11.09 2.59
C ASP A 43 -10.31 -10.04 3.62
N MET A 44 -9.76 -10.13 4.82
CA MET A 44 -10.04 -9.19 5.90
C MET A 44 -9.67 -7.73 5.51
N ILE A 45 -8.53 -7.52 4.83
CA ILE A 45 -8.13 -6.15 4.46
C ILE A 45 -8.87 -5.61 3.23
N LEU A 46 -9.41 -6.48 2.38
CA LEU A 46 -10.19 -6.11 1.19
C LEU A 46 -11.69 -5.99 1.48
N GLU A 47 -12.18 -6.65 2.52
CA GLU A 47 -13.60 -6.67 2.89
C GLU A 47 -14.22 -5.26 2.96
N PRO A 48 -13.58 -4.22 3.56
CA PRO A 48 -14.16 -2.89 3.64
C PRO A 48 -14.41 -2.20 2.30
N PHE A 49 -13.72 -2.61 1.25
CA PHE A 49 -13.92 -2.10 -0.11
C PHE A 49 -15.06 -2.82 -0.83
N VAL A 50 -15.27 -4.10 -0.52
CA VAL A 50 -16.32 -4.93 -1.12
C VAL A 50 -17.67 -4.64 -0.44
N ASN A 51 -17.69 -4.62 0.90
CA ASN A 51 -18.89 -4.45 1.72
C ASN A 51 -18.86 -3.08 2.43
N ARG A 52 -19.07 -2.01 1.66
CA ARG A 52 -19.11 -0.64 2.20
C ARG A 52 -20.37 -0.40 3.06
N PRO A 53 -20.25 0.34 4.17
CA PRO A 53 -19.05 0.92 4.74
C PRO A 53 -18.24 -0.11 5.53
N GLY A 54 -16.92 0.09 5.59
CA GLY A 54 -16.07 -0.69 6.47
C GLY A 54 -16.41 -0.47 7.95
N LYS A 55 -16.09 -1.47 8.78
CA LYS A 55 -16.38 -1.43 10.22
C LYS A 55 -15.65 -0.32 10.98
N GLN A 56 -14.53 0.14 10.42
CA GLN A 56 -13.70 1.19 10.99
C GLN A 56 -13.43 2.24 9.91
N TRP A 57 -13.46 3.52 10.29
CA TRP A 57 -13.30 4.63 9.35
C TRP A 57 -11.96 4.63 8.61
N TRP A 58 -10.91 4.11 9.23
CA TRP A 58 -9.54 4.02 8.67
C TRP A 58 -9.22 2.67 8.02
N ALA A 59 -10.16 1.72 7.98
CA ALA A 59 -9.89 0.36 7.49
C ALA A 59 -9.28 0.33 6.07
N GLY A 60 -9.60 1.29 5.23
CA GLY A 60 -9.11 1.36 3.86
C GLY A 60 -7.60 1.57 3.69
N GLU A 61 -6.87 1.99 4.74
CA GLU A 61 -5.43 2.18 4.64
C GLU A 61 -4.62 0.88 4.58
N HIS A 62 -5.21 -0.22 5.07
CA HIS A 62 -4.48 -1.48 5.26
C HIS A 62 -4.03 -2.11 3.96
N VAL A 63 -4.85 -2.07 2.91
CA VAL A 63 -4.50 -2.63 1.59
C VAL A 63 -3.30 -1.90 0.99
N GLY A 64 -3.31 -0.57 1.01
CA GLY A 64 -2.20 0.22 0.49
C GLY A 64 -0.91 0.02 1.27
N LYS A 65 -1.00 -0.05 2.60
CA LYS A 65 0.15 -0.36 3.48
C LYS A 65 0.70 -1.76 3.23
N TYR A 66 -0.19 -2.76 3.05
CA TYR A 66 0.23 -4.11 2.68
C TYR A 66 0.99 -4.12 1.37
N LEU A 67 0.41 -3.57 0.30
CA LEU A 67 1.04 -3.53 -1.02
C LEU A 67 2.41 -2.84 -0.98
N HIS A 68 2.51 -1.71 -0.26
CA HIS A 68 3.78 -1.00 -0.10
C HIS A 68 4.83 -1.87 0.59
N ALA A 69 4.49 -2.47 1.73
CA ALA A 69 5.40 -3.33 2.50
C ALA A 69 5.78 -4.61 1.73
N ALA A 70 4.80 -5.27 1.10
CA ALA A 70 5.00 -6.49 0.33
C ALA A 70 5.89 -6.24 -0.90
N THR A 71 5.70 -5.12 -1.60
CA THR A 71 6.53 -4.72 -2.74
C THR A 71 8.00 -4.55 -2.34
N HIS A 72 8.24 -3.86 -1.23
CA HIS A 72 9.62 -3.69 -0.74
C HIS A 72 10.24 -5.01 -0.29
N ALA A 73 9.47 -5.87 0.39
CA ALA A 73 9.94 -7.19 0.77
C ALA A 73 10.24 -8.08 -0.45
N TRP A 74 9.37 -8.03 -1.47
CA TRP A 74 9.58 -8.78 -2.71
C TRP A 74 10.83 -8.33 -3.47
N ARG A 75 11.11 -7.04 -3.55
CA ARG A 75 12.35 -6.53 -4.18
C ARG A 75 13.62 -7.12 -3.55
N PHE A 76 13.54 -7.54 -2.32
CA PHE A 76 14.64 -8.16 -1.60
C PHE A 76 14.64 -9.69 -1.73
N THR A 77 13.48 -10.34 -1.59
CA THR A 77 13.36 -11.80 -1.52
C THR A 77 13.04 -12.46 -2.85
N GLN A 78 12.39 -11.74 -3.76
CA GLN A 78 11.82 -12.24 -5.01
C GLN A 78 10.91 -13.47 -4.80
N ASP A 79 10.20 -13.52 -3.67
CA ASP A 79 9.30 -14.63 -3.30
C ASP A 79 8.06 -14.62 -4.21
N GLU A 80 7.90 -15.70 -4.99
CA GLU A 80 6.81 -15.87 -5.96
C GLU A 80 5.42 -15.95 -5.30
N ARG A 81 5.34 -16.43 -4.06
CA ARG A 81 4.08 -16.47 -3.29
C ARG A 81 3.63 -15.05 -2.98
N LEU A 82 4.58 -14.20 -2.56
CA LEU A 82 4.33 -12.81 -2.27
C LEU A 82 3.94 -12.03 -3.52
N ALA A 83 4.57 -12.34 -4.67
CA ALA A 83 4.20 -11.77 -5.97
C ALA A 83 2.76 -12.14 -6.35
N SER A 84 2.39 -13.40 -6.18
CA SER A 84 1.03 -13.91 -6.43
C SER A 84 -0.01 -13.21 -5.56
N ASP A 85 0.26 -13.08 -4.26
CA ASP A 85 -0.61 -12.40 -3.31
C ASP A 85 -0.81 -10.93 -3.66
N MET A 86 0.27 -10.21 -3.96
CA MET A 86 0.21 -8.82 -4.41
C MET A 86 -0.63 -8.65 -5.68
N LYS A 87 -0.44 -9.52 -6.68
CA LYS A 87 -1.20 -9.51 -7.93
C LYS A 87 -2.70 -9.71 -7.66
N SER A 88 -3.03 -10.67 -6.80
CA SER A 88 -4.41 -10.94 -6.39
C SER A 88 -5.03 -9.72 -5.69
N VAL A 89 -4.32 -9.13 -4.72
CA VAL A 89 -4.79 -7.96 -3.98
C VAL A 89 -5.02 -6.77 -4.90
N VAL A 90 -4.07 -6.47 -5.80
CA VAL A 90 -4.20 -5.36 -6.76
C VAL A 90 -5.41 -5.54 -7.64
N LYS A 91 -5.58 -6.75 -8.23
CA LYS A 91 -6.75 -7.03 -9.07
C LYS A 91 -8.04 -6.83 -8.30
N ARG A 92 -8.18 -7.45 -7.14
CA ARG A 92 -9.38 -7.41 -6.31
C ARG A 92 -9.68 -5.99 -5.83
N LEU A 93 -8.67 -5.21 -5.45
CA LEU A 93 -8.85 -3.82 -5.06
C LEU A 93 -9.39 -2.98 -6.24
N ILE A 94 -8.80 -3.10 -7.42
CA ILE A 94 -9.24 -2.37 -8.63
C ILE A 94 -10.66 -2.76 -9.01
N ASP A 95 -11.02 -4.03 -8.90
CA ASP A 95 -12.39 -4.52 -9.19
C ASP A 95 -13.45 -3.89 -8.28
N THR A 96 -13.06 -3.27 -7.16
CA THR A 96 -13.99 -2.56 -6.26
C THR A 96 -14.17 -1.07 -6.59
N GLN A 97 -13.43 -0.55 -7.57
CA GLN A 97 -13.54 0.87 -7.95
C GLN A 97 -14.93 1.20 -8.47
N LEU A 98 -15.52 2.27 -7.97
CA LEU A 98 -16.82 2.75 -8.44
C LEU A 98 -16.69 3.48 -9.78
N SER A 99 -17.80 3.61 -10.51
CA SER A 99 -17.84 4.26 -11.83
C SER A 99 -17.39 5.73 -11.81
N ASN A 100 -17.50 6.40 -10.66
CA ASN A 100 -17.01 7.76 -10.45
C ASN A 100 -15.50 7.83 -10.12
N GLY A 101 -14.80 6.68 -10.11
CA GLY A 101 -13.37 6.58 -9.79
C GLY A 101 -13.06 6.39 -8.30
N TYR A 102 -14.07 6.41 -7.42
CA TYR A 102 -13.86 6.24 -5.98
C TYR A 102 -13.30 4.85 -5.64
N LEU A 103 -12.21 4.83 -4.88
CA LEU A 103 -11.52 3.63 -4.42
C LEU A 103 -11.29 3.68 -2.90
N GLY A 104 -12.36 3.83 -2.17
CA GLY A 104 -12.40 3.91 -0.71
C GLY A 104 -13.40 2.95 -0.09
N THR A 105 -13.62 3.09 1.21
CA THR A 105 -14.42 2.15 2.03
C THR A 105 -15.72 2.75 2.56
N TYR A 106 -16.13 3.94 2.09
CA TYR A 106 -17.33 4.62 2.56
C TYR A 106 -18.50 4.44 1.59
N LYS A 107 -19.71 4.52 2.13
CA LYS A 107 -20.93 4.66 1.33
C LYS A 107 -20.97 6.07 0.70
N GLU A 108 -21.69 6.23 -0.38
CA GLU A 108 -21.71 7.44 -1.20
C GLU A 108 -21.98 8.74 -0.40
N SER A 109 -22.91 8.69 0.57
CA SER A 109 -23.25 9.85 1.41
C SER A 109 -22.12 10.34 2.32
N ASP A 110 -21.08 9.52 2.53
CA ASP A 110 -20.01 9.79 3.47
C ASP A 110 -18.66 10.02 2.77
N GLN A 111 -18.62 9.92 1.43
CA GLN A 111 -17.40 10.09 0.65
C GLN A 111 -16.89 11.53 0.72
N PHE A 112 -15.56 11.66 0.87
CA PHE A 112 -14.83 12.93 0.89
C PHE A 112 -15.38 14.00 1.86
N ARG A 113 -16.01 13.58 2.96
CA ARG A 113 -16.43 14.52 4.00
C ARG A 113 -15.22 15.19 4.63
N GLN A 114 -15.32 16.50 4.79
CA GLN A 114 -14.32 17.26 5.53
C GLN A 114 -14.60 17.14 7.03
N GLY A 115 -13.56 16.77 7.79
CA GLY A 115 -13.60 16.88 9.24
C GLY A 115 -13.44 18.34 9.67
N ASP A 116 -13.89 18.65 10.87
CA ASP A 116 -13.70 19.97 11.51
C ASP A 116 -12.25 20.23 11.98
N GLY A 117 -11.35 19.27 11.71
CA GLY A 117 -9.94 19.32 12.11
C GLY A 117 -9.67 18.95 13.57
N LEU A 118 -10.71 18.76 14.38
CA LEU A 118 -10.61 18.45 15.80
C LEU A 118 -11.16 17.06 16.15
N ASN A 119 -12.10 16.57 15.34
CA ASN A 119 -12.75 15.29 15.55
C ASN A 119 -12.32 14.27 14.49
N TRP A 120 -11.60 13.25 14.91
CA TRP A 120 -11.15 12.13 14.08
C TRP A 120 -12.13 10.95 14.07
N ASP A 121 -13.22 11.04 14.84
CA ASP A 121 -14.29 10.07 14.82
C ASP A 121 -15.27 10.39 13.68
N GLY A 122 -15.44 9.42 12.79
CA GLY A 122 -16.34 9.57 11.66
C GLY A 122 -15.67 9.35 10.32
N PRO A 123 -16.41 9.54 9.22
CA PRO A 123 -15.97 9.25 7.85
C PRO A 123 -15.11 10.38 7.26
N VAL A 124 -14.00 10.71 7.90
CA VAL A 124 -13.08 11.79 7.49
C VAL A 124 -11.72 11.28 6.98
N TRP A 125 -11.58 9.95 6.83
CA TRP A 125 -10.31 9.30 6.50
C TRP A 125 -10.16 8.97 5.01
N ASP A 126 -11.03 9.46 4.14
CA ASP A 126 -11.00 9.12 2.71
C ASP A 126 -9.71 9.53 2.01
N VAL A 127 -9.26 10.76 2.25
CA VAL A 127 -7.98 11.25 1.69
C VAL A 127 -6.81 10.40 2.20
N TRP A 128 -6.86 9.98 3.45
CA TRP A 128 -5.88 9.08 4.05
C TRP A 128 -5.88 7.71 3.38
N THR A 129 -7.05 7.11 3.19
CA THR A 129 -7.25 5.85 2.48
C THR A 129 -6.72 5.91 1.06
N HIS A 130 -7.13 6.92 0.28
CA HIS A 130 -6.70 7.09 -1.11
C HIS A 130 -5.18 7.32 -1.21
N LYS A 131 -4.60 8.09 -0.28
CA LYS A 131 -3.15 8.27 -0.21
C LYS A 131 -2.42 6.93 -0.10
N TYR A 132 -2.82 6.05 0.84
CA TYR A 132 -2.16 4.76 1.00
C TYR A 132 -2.40 3.82 -0.17
N ASN A 133 -3.60 3.81 -0.73
CA ASN A 133 -3.90 3.03 -1.93
C ASN A 133 -3.03 3.47 -3.11
N LEU A 134 -2.86 4.77 -3.32
CA LEU A 134 -1.96 5.30 -4.35
C LEU A 134 -0.51 4.91 -4.10
N ILE A 135 -0.01 5.04 -2.87
CA ILE A 135 1.37 4.65 -2.51
C ILE A 135 1.57 3.15 -2.80
N GLY A 136 0.65 2.30 -2.36
CA GLY A 136 0.74 0.85 -2.55
C GLY A 136 0.67 0.44 -4.02
N LEU A 137 -0.30 0.95 -4.77
CA LEU A 137 -0.48 0.65 -6.19
C LEU A 137 0.69 1.16 -7.04
N LEU A 138 1.20 2.37 -6.76
CA LEU A 138 2.36 2.92 -7.46
C LEU A 138 3.65 2.15 -7.15
N SER A 139 3.82 1.70 -5.90
CA SER A 139 4.95 0.86 -5.51
C SER A 139 4.92 -0.47 -6.27
N TYR A 140 3.77 -1.13 -6.30
CA TYR A 140 3.55 -2.35 -7.05
C TYR A 140 3.82 -2.14 -8.54
N TYR A 141 3.19 -1.14 -9.16
CA TYR A 141 3.33 -0.83 -10.58
C TYR A 141 4.79 -0.61 -10.98
N LYS A 142 5.52 0.23 -10.24
CA LYS A 142 6.92 0.54 -10.54
C LYS A 142 7.83 -0.68 -10.43
N THR A 143 7.53 -1.59 -9.50
CA THR A 143 8.37 -2.76 -9.24
C THR A 143 8.05 -3.92 -10.18
N MET A 144 6.77 -4.24 -10.39
CA MET A 144 6.37 -5.42 -11.17
C MET A 144 6.36 -5.18 -12.68
N ARG A 145 6.46 -3.93 -13.15
CA ARG A 145 6.60 -3.60 -14.58
C ARG A 145 8.04 -3.64 -15.10
N TYR A 146 9.02 -3.65 -14.23
CA TYR A 146 10.41 -3.88 -14.58
C TYR A 146 10.63 -5.39 -14.71
N GLU A 147 10.10 -5.99 -15.77
CA GLU A 147 10.73 -7.19 -16.30
C GLU A 147 11.96 -6.71 -17.09
N PRO A 148 13.16 -7.23 -16.78
CA PRO A 148 14.38 -6.89 -17.52
C PRO A 148 14.32 -7.43 -18.97
#